data_d483f42301ea3d4e43fe600ff9921ea6
#
_entry.id   d483f42301ea3d4e43fe600ff9921ea6
#
_cell.length_a   1.000
_cell.length_b   1.000
_cell.length_c   1.000
_cell.angle_alpha   90.00
_cell.angle_beta   90.00
_cell.angle_gamma   90.00
#
_symmetry.space_group_name_H-M   'P 1'
#
loop_
_entity.id
_entity.type
_entity.pdbx_description
1 polymer ?
#
loop_
_entity_poly.entity_id
_entity_poly.type
_entity_poly.pdbx_seq_one_letter_code
_entity_poly.pdbx_strand_id
1 'polypeptide(L)'
;MKHFLDDLTSGDDERAEQSIIPLVELGQAAIQPLLDLTRSENADERWWAVRALAASPHTLTSDLIPLLNDSAPEVRAATALAILNHPHEDAIDALIQTLYDEDSLTANIAGNALAKIGNPTTPSLLKVMEEAETNVRILAIRALAEIKDHRAIPMMMKSLNNENESAVIQYWAQQALEKLGLDMVYIKP
;
A
#
# COMPACT_ATOMS: atom_id res chain seq x y z
N MET A 1 -10.91 24.85 14.41
CA MET A 1 -10.26 24.38 13.17
C MET A 1 -8.92 25.06 12.93
N LYS A 2 -8.86 26.40 12.66
CA LYS A 2 -7.57 27.08 12.36
C LYS A 2 -6.47 26.77 13.39
N HIS A 3 -6.75 26.87 14.68
CA HIS A 3 -5.81 26.55 15.74
C HIS A 3 -5.24 25.13 15.64
N PHE A 4 -6.06 24.13 15.34
CA PHE A 4 -5.60 22.75 15.20
C PHE A 4 -4.74 22.54 13.94
N LEU A 5 -5.01 23.28 12.86
CA LEU A 5 -4.12 23.27 11.68
C LEU A 5 -2.78 23.97 11.99
N ASP A 6 -2.81 25.09 12.75
CA ASP A 6 -1.59 25.77 13.19
C ASP A 6 -0.75 24.87 14.12
N ASP A 7 -1.41 24.05 14.97
CA ASP A 7 -0.73 23.05 15.79
C ASP A 7 -0.17 21.90 14.95
N LEU A 8 -0.93 21.41 13.97
CA LEU A 8 -0.51 20.33 13.05
C LEU A 8 0.77 20.73 12.27
N THR A 9 0.94 22.01 11.95
CA THR A 9 2.07 22.54 11.17
C THR A 9 3.08 23.31 12.03
N SER A 10 3.07 23.11 13.34
CA SER A 10 3.89 23.88 14.29
C SER A 10 5.39 23.53 14.26
N GLY A 11 5.78 22.41 13.63
CA GLY A 11 7.11 21.84 13.72
C GLY A 11 7.41 21.15 15.07
N ASP A 12 6.39 20.98 15.92
CA ASP A 12 6.45 20.26 17.18
C ASP A 12 5.58 18.99 17.04
N ASP A 13 6.24 17.84 17.01
CA ASP A 13 5.59 16.55 16.76
C ASP A 13 4.51 16.21 17.81
N GLU A 14 4.73 16.59 19.08
CA GLU A 14 3.78 16.31 20.14
C GLU A 14 2.49 17.14 19.96
N ARG A 15 2.63 18.41 19.63
CA ARG A 15 1.48 19.29 19.32
C ARG A 15 0.74 18.84 18.08
N ALA A 16 1.49 18.47 17.04
CA ALA A 16 0.92 17.97 15.79
C ALA A 16 0.10 16.69 16.02
N GLU A 17 0.65 15.72 16.75
CA GLU A 17 -0.05 14.47 17.08
C GLU A 17 -1.31 14.74 17.91
N GLN A 18 -1.25 15.63 18.90
CA GLN A 18 -2.41 16.00 19.73
C GLN A 18 -3.51 16.72 18.95
N SER A 19 -3.20 17.34 17.82
CA SER A 19 -4.17 18.03 16.97
C SER A 19 -4.98 17.09 16.07
N ILE A 20 -4.52 15.87 15.85
CA ILE A 20 -5.18 14.91 14.92
C ILE A 20 -6.58 14.56 15.40
N ILE A 21 -6.77 14.17 16.67
CA ILE A 21 -8.08 13.77 17.18
C ILE A 21 -9.08 14.92 17.07
N PRO A 22 -8.78 16.15 17.53
CA PRO A 22 -9.68 17.30 17.34
C PRO A 22 -10.02 17.60 15.87
N LEU A 23 -9.07 17.41 14.95
CA LEU A 23 -9.34 17.57 13.52
C LEU A 23 -10.29 16.49 12.99
N VAL A 24 -10.12 15.24 13.41
CA VAL A 24 -11.02 14.13 13.06
C VAL A 24 -12.44 14.37 13.60
N GLU A 25 -12.57 14.89 14.81
CA GLU A 25 -13.86 15.23 15.43
C GLU A 25 -14.63 16.34 14.69
N LEU A 26 -13.94 17.19 13.91
CA LEU A 26 -14.58 18.16 13.01
C LEU A 26 -15.26 17.50 11.80
N GLY A 27 -14.98 16.21 11.57
CA GLY A 27 -15.60 15.42 10.51
C GLY A 27 -15.30 15.97 9.11
N GLN A 28 -16.32 15.99 8.26
CA GLN A 28 -16.19 16.43 6.86
C GLN A 28 -15.62 17.85 6.72
N ALA A 29 -15.82 18.72 7.71
CA ALA A 29 -15.33 20.11 7.65
C ALA A 29 -13.80 20.22 7.65
N ALA A 30 -13.08 19.22 8.18
CA ALA A 30 -11.63 19.20 8.20
C ALA A 30 -11.00 18.68 6.89
N ILE A 31 -11.74 17.93 6.08
CA ILE A 31 -11.18 17.21 4.91
C ILE A 31 -10.55 18.20 3.91
N GLN A 32 -11.31 19.20 3.44
CA GLN A 32 -10.78 20.13 2.44
C GLN A 32 -9.56 20.92 2.95
N PRO A 33 -9.56 21.50 4.16
CA PRO A 33 -8.36 22.13 4.73
C PRO A 33 -7.14 21.19 4.83
N LEU A 34 -7.33 19.92 5.16
CA LEU A 34 -6.25 18.94 5.19
C LEU A 34 -5.76 18.60 3.77
N LEU A 35 -6.66 18.47 2.78
CA LEU A 35 -6.29 18.29 1.38
C LEU A 35 -5.55 19.52 0.81
N ASP A 36 -5.88 20.73 1.24
CA ASP A 36 -5.12 21.92 0.85
C ASP A 36 -3.70 21.88 1.44
N LEU A 37 -3.55 21.38 2.67
CA LEU A 37 -2.26 21.22 3.32
C LEU A 37 -1.37 20.16 2.66
N THR A 38 -1.93 19.14 2.01
CA THR A 38 -1.15 18.15 1.23
C THR A 38 -0.44 18.76 0.02
N ARG A 39 -0.69 20.03 -0.30
CA ARG A 39 -0.03 20.79 -1.38
C ARG A 39 1.06 21.74 -0.87
N SER A 40 1.37 21.70 0.43
CA SER A 40 2.45 22.54 0.99
C SER A 40 3.79 22.20 0.35
N GLU A 41 4.67 23.20 0.24
CA GLU A 41 6.06 23.00 -0.16
C GLU A 41 6.85 22.22 0.89
N ASN A 42 6.44 22.29 2.16
CA ASN A 42 7.04 21.57 3.28
C ASN A 42 6.55 20.11 3.33
N ALA A 43 7.47 19.16 3.22
CA ALA A 43 7.16 17.72 3.26
C ALA A 43 6.56 17.29 4.61
N ASP A 44 7.02 17.87 5.73
CA ASP A 44 6.51 17.55 7.06
C ASP A 44 5.02 17.93 7.19
N GLU A 45 4.65 19.12 6.66
CA GLU A 45 3.25 19.55 6.66
C GLU A 45 2.37 18.61 5.81
N ARG A 46 2.85 18.18 4.64
CA ARG A 46 2.15 17.21 3.80
C ARG A 46 1.99 15.87 4.51
N TRP A 47 3.06 15.41 5.18
CA TRP A 47 3.05 14.16 5.94
C TRP A 47 2.03 14.20 7.08
N TRP A 48 2.00 15.29 7.88
CA TRP A 48 1.04 15.47 8.95
C TRP A 48 -0.40 15.54 8.43
N ALA A 49 -0.60 16.21 7.29
CA ALA A 49 -1.92 16.25 6.63
C ALA A 49 -2.40 14.85 6.23
N VAL A 50 -1.51 14.02 5.64
CA VAL A 50 -1.81 12.62 5.28
C VAL A 50 -2.15 11.81 6.54
N ARG A 51 -1.42 11.98 7.64
CA ARG A 51 -1.72 11.29 8.90
C ARG A 51 -3.10 11.66 9.46
N ALA A 52 -3.45 12.94 9.42
CA ALA A 52 -4.76 13.40 9.88
C ALA A 52 -5.88 12.87 8.96
N LEU A 53 -5.68 12.89 7.64
CA LEU A 53 -6.60 12.29 6.67
C LEU A 53 -6.75 10.78 6.89
N ALA A 54 -5.67 10.05 7.14
CA ALA A 54 -5.70 8.62 7.41
C ALA A 54 -6.51 8.24 8.66
N ALA A 55 -6.56 9.13 9.66
CA ALA A 55 -7.34 8.94 10.89
C ALA A 55 -8.83 9.27 10.71
N SER A 56 -9.20 10.03 9.68
CA SER A 56 -10.58 10.48 9.47
C SER A 56 -11.42 9.46 8.70
N PRO A 57 -12.59 9.05 9.21
CA PRO A 57 -13.51 8.16 8.49
C PRO A 57 -14.18 8.83 7.28
N HIS A 58 -14.00 10.14 7.11
CA HIS A 58 -14.57 10.91 6.00
C HIS A 58 -13.63 11.07 4.82
N THR A 59 -12.38 10.60 4.93
CA THR A 59 -11.40 10.62 3.84
C THR A 59 -11.77 9.58 2.78
N LEU A 60 -11.80 10.01 1.53
CA LEU A 60 -11.96 9.09 0.40
C LEU A 60 -10.60 8.60 -0.08
N THR A 61 -10.51 7.34 -0.45
CA THR A 61 -9.26 6.77 -1.00
C THR A 61 -8.80 7.53 -2.24
N SER A 62 -9.74 7.99 -3.09
CA SER A 62 -9.46 8.82 -4.26
C SER A 62 -8.70 10.12 -3.94
N ASP A 63 -8.90 10.68 -2.75
CA ASP A 63 -8.21 11.90 -2.31
C ASP A 63 -6.73 11.64 -2.00
N LEU A 64 -6.40 10.41 -1.63
CA LEU A 64 -5.05 9.98 -1.25
C LEU A 64 -4.21 9.52 -2.44
N ILE A 65 -4.83 8.97 -3.49
CA ILE A 65 -4.12 8.39 -4.64
C ILE A 65 -3.03 9.30 -5.23
N PRO A 66 -3.26 10.61 -5.46
CA PRO A 66 -2.22 11.49 -6.02
C PRO A 66 -0.95 11.58 -5.16
N LEU A 67 -1.08 11.41 -3.84
CA LEU A 67 0.02 11.52 -2.88
C LEU A 67 0.95 10.30 -2.86
N LEU A 68 0.58 9.19 -3.52
CA LEU A 68 1.49 8.07 -3.79
C LEU A 68 2.66 8.47 -4.71
N ASN A 69 2.56 9.61 -5.41
CA ASN A 69 3.62 10.16 -6.25
C ASN A 69 4.30 11.37 -5.63
N ASP A 70 4.19 11.58 -4.31
CA ASP A 70 4.86 12.68 -3.64
C ASP A 70 6.39 12.58 -3.78
N SER A 71 7.05 13.74 -3.86
CA SER A 71 8.51 13.82 -3.97
C SER A 71 9.23 13.27 -2.72
N ALA A 72 8.60 13.35 -1.54
CA ALA A 72 9.14 12.87 -0.28
C ALA A 72 8.71 11.41 -0.03
N PRO A 73 9.65 10.48 0.16
CA PRO A 73 9.32 9.06 0.38
C PRO A 73 8.49 8.86 1.66
N GLU A 74 8.69 9.68 2.68
CA GLU A 74 7.92 9.62 3.93
C GLU A 74 6.44 9.92 3.71
N VAL A 75 6.11 10.85 2.81
CA VAL A 75 4.74 11.18 2.42
C VAL A 75 4.14 10.05 1.60
N ARG A 76 4.90 9.46 0.65
CA ARG A 76 4.45 8.29 -0.12
C ARG A 76 4.15 7.10 0.79
N ALA A 77 5.06 6.79 1.74
CA ALA A 77 4.86 5.71 2.70
C ALA A 77 3.64 5.93 3.59
N ALA A 78 3.48 7.14 4.13
CA ALA A 78 2.31 7.52 4.93
C ALA A 78 1.00 7.40 4.12
N THR A 79 1.04 7.79 2.84
CA THR A 79 -0.10 7.67 1.92
C THR A 79 -0.46 6.22 1.65
N ALA A 80 0.52 5.37 1.35
CA ALA A 80 0.28 3.93 1.16
C ALA A 80 -0.32 3.29 2.41
N LEU A 81 0.14 3.70 3.62
CA LEU A 81 -0.42 3.26 4.89
C LEU A 81 -1.85 3.79 5.11
N ALA A 82 -2.14 5.02 4.71
CA ALA A 82 -3.48 5.58 4.76
C ALA A 82 -4.45 4.78 3.87
N ILE A 83 -4.04 4.43 2.64
CA ILE A 83 -4.82 3.60 1.73
C ILE A 83 -4.98 2.16 2.27
N LEU A 84 -3.96 1.61 2.92
CA LEU A 84 -4.07 0.32 3.61
C LEU A 84 -5.18 0.34 4.69
N ASN A 85 -5.38 1.48 5.38
CA ASN A 85 -6.43 1.65 6.37
C ASN A 85 -7.82 1.89 5.74
N HIS A 86 -7.85 2.47 4.54
CA HIS A 86 -9.06 2.77 3.76
C HIS A 86 -9.00 2.10 2.38
N PRO A 87 -8.97 0.74 2.32
CA PRO A 87 -8.77 0.02 1.07
C PRO A 87 -9.96 0.19 0.12
N HIS A 88 -9.69 0.58 -1.13
CA HIS A 88 -10.68 0.72 -2.18
C HIS A 88 -10.09 0.33 -3.54
N GLU A 89 -10.91 -0.22 -4.42
CA GLU A 89 -10.47 -0.70 -5.74
C GLU A 89 -9.91 0.40 -6.64
N ASP A 90 -10.35 1.65 -6.48
CA ASP A 90 -9.83 2.80 -7.24
C ASP A 90 -8.31 3.00 -7.07
N ALA A 91 -7.73 2.51 -5.98
CA ALA A 91 -6.30 2.62 -5.72
C ALA A 91 -5.45 1.52 -6.39
N ILE A 92 -6.05 0.51 -7.01
CA ILE A 92 -5.32 -0.68 -7.51
C ILE A 92 -4.20 -0.26 -8.46
N ASP A 93 -4.50 0.51 -9.50
CA ASP A 93 -3.51 0.86 -10.52
C ASP A 93 -2.36 1.70 -9.95
N ALA A 94 -2.67 2.65 -9.05
CA ALA A 94 -1.67 3.46 -8.38
C ALA A 94 -0.80 2.62 -7.44
N LEU A 95 -1.38 1.72 -6.66
CA LEU A 95 -0.64 0.82 -5.78
C LEU A 95 0.23 -0.18 -6.55
N ILE A 96 -0.21 -0.65 -7.72
CA ILE A 96 0.62 -1.48 -8.62
C ILE A 96 1.86 -0.69 -9.09
N GLN A 97 1.71 0.58 -9.43
CA GLN A 97 2.87 1.43 -9.75
C GLN A 97 3.78 1.64 -8.53
N THR A 98 3.19 1.80 -7.34
CA THR A 98 3.93 1.98 -6.09
C THR A 98 4.73 0.73 -5.67
N LEU A 99 4.43 -0.47 -6.20
CA LEU A 99 5.29 -1.66 -6.00
C LEU A 99 6.72 -1.45 -6.55
N TYR A 100 6.90 -0.53 -7.50
CA TYR A 100 8.18 -0.18 -8.11
C TYR A 100 8.87 1.01 -7.44
N ASP A 101 8.35 1.48 -6.30
CA ASP A 101 8.94 2.60 -5.56
C ASP A 101 10.39 2.28 -5.13
N GLU A 102 11.27 3.28 -5.27
CA GLU A 102 12.67 3.18 -4.83
C GLU A 102 12.79 3.01 -3.31
N ASP A 103 11.82 3.57 -2.54
CA ASP A 103 11.71 3.32 -1.11
C ASP A 103 11.04 1.97 -0.84
N SER A 104 11.83 1.04 -0.32
CA SER A 104 11.36 -0.32 -0.05
C SER A 104 10.23 -0.40 0.98
N LEU A 105 10.13 0.55 1.90
CA LEU A 105 9.02 0.61 2.86
C LEU A 105 7.71 0.94 2.14
N THR A 106 7.72 1.97 1.30
CA THR A 106 6.58 2.38 0.47
C THR A 106 6.10 1.22 -0.41
N ALA A 107 7.02 0.56 -1.13
CA ALA A 107 6.69 -0.59 -1.97
C ALA A 107 6.07 -1.76 -1.17
N ASN A 108 6.62 -2.08 0.02
CA ASN A 108 6.08 -3.13 0.88
C ASN A 108 4.67 -2.79 1.40
N ILE A 109 4.43 -1.53 1.81
CA ILE A 109 3.11 -1.09 2.27
C ILE A 109 2.10 -1.16 1.12
N ALA A 110 2.49 -0.77 -0.10
CA ALA A 110 1.64 -0.90 -1.28
C ALA A 110 1.22 -2.36 -1.54
N GLY A 111 2.16 -3.31 -1.44
CA GLY A 111 1.85 -4.73 -1.54
C GLY A 111 0.84 -5.21 -0.48
N ASN A 112 0.98 -4.73 0.75
CA ASN A 112 0.03 -5.03 1.82
C ASN A 112 -1.35 -4.40 1.57
N ALA A 113 -1.39 -3.17 1.03
CA ALA A 113 -2.64 -2.50 0.66
C ALA A 113 -3.37 -3.25 -0.46
N LEU A 114 -2.66 -3.71 -1.50
CA LEU A 114 -3.21 -4.57 -2.55
C LEU A 114 -3.77 -5.88 -1.98
N ALA A 115 -3.05 -6.51 -1.06
CA ALA A 115 -3.54 -7.71 -0.37
C ALA A 115 -4.81 -7.42 0.43
N LYS A 116 -4.92 -6.27 1.07
CA LYS A 116 -6.10 -5.85 1.85
C LYS A 116 -7.32 -5.57 0.97
N ILE A 117 -7.12 -5.01 -0.23
CA ILE A 117 -8.19 -4.84 -1.24
C ILE A 117 -8.71 -6.23 -1.67
N GLY A 118 -7.83 -7.23 -1.80
CA GLY A 118 -8.22 -8.61 -2.03
C GLY A 118 -8.38 -9.00 -3.50
N ASN A 119 -9.33 -9.89 -3.78
CA ASN A 119 -9.51 -10.53 -5.10
C ASN A 119 -9.54 -9.62 -6.34
N PRO A 120 -10.02 -8.36 -6.28
CA PRO A 120 -9.97 -7.45 -7.42
C PRO A 120 -8.55 -7.16 -7.91
N THR A 121 -7.54 -7.25 -7.04
CA THR A 121 -6.13 -6.97 -7.39
C THR A 121 -5.44 -8.14 -8.09
N THR A 122 -5.99 -9.35 -7.99
CA THR A 122 -5.36 -10.58 -8.50
C THR A 122 -4.93 -10.49 -9.97
N PRO A 123 -5.75 -9.99 -10.92
CA PRO A 123 -5.33 -9.92 -12.32
C PRO A 123 -4.09 -9.03 -12.53
N SER A 124 -4.04 -7.87 -11.87
CA SER A 124 -2.93 -6.93 -11.96
C SER A 124 -1.66 -7.49 -11.32
N LEU A 125 -1.77 -8.17 -10.18
CA LEU A 125 -0.64 -8.83 -9.51
C LEU A 125 -0.08 -9.99 -10.33
N LEU A 126 -0.93 -10.77 -11.01
CA LEU A 126 -0.47 -11.82 -11.93
C LEU A 126 0.33 -11.25 -13.10
N LYS A 127 -0.09 -10.10 -13.64
CA LYS A 127 0.67 -9.40 -14.69
C LYS A 127 2.03 -8.92 -14.17
N VAL A 128 2.10 -8.36 -12.96
CA VAL A 128 3.36 -8.00 -12.30
C VAL A 128 4.30 -9.21 -12.20
N MET A 129 3.78 -10.39 -11.87
CA MET A 129 4.59 -11.60 -11.81
C MET A 129 5.19 -12.02 -13.14
N GLU A 130 4.56 -11.69 -14.27
CA GLU A 130 5.06 -12.01 -15.61
C GLU A 130 6.12 -11.03 -16.10
N GLU A 131 5.98 -9.75 -15.77
CA GLU A 131 6.70 -8.66 -16.42
C GLU A 131 7.78 -7.99 -15.54
N ALA A 132 7.67 -8.10 -14.20
CA ALA A 132 8.49 -7.32 -13.28
C ALA A 132 9.82 -7.98 -12.93
N GLU A 133 10.72 -7.19 -12.35
CA GLU A 133 11.97 -7.66 -11.76
C GLU A 133 11.73 -8.45 -10.46
N THR A 134 12.74 -9.23 -10.05
CA THR A 134 12.65 -10.18 -8.93
C THR A 134 12.07 -9.57 -7.65
N ASN A 135 12.53 -8.38 -7.24
CA ASN A 135 12.07 -7.77 -5.99
C ASN A 135 10.57 -7.43 -6.03
N VAL A 136 10.08 -6.87 -7.14
CA VAL A 136 8.68 -6.50 -7.31
C VAL A 136 7.79 -7.75 -7.43
N ARG A 137 8.29 -8.79 -8.11
CA ARG A 137 7.62 -10.10 -8.19
C ARG A 137 7.42 -10.73 -6.81
N ILE A 138 8.41 -10.61 -5.89
CA ILE A 138 8.28 -11.09 -4.52
C ILE A 138 7.12 -10.37 -3.80
N LEU A 139 6.98 -9.05 -3.96
CA LEU A 139 5.87 -8.30 -3.36
C LEU A 139 4.52 -8.78 -3.91
N ALA A 140 4.42 -9.02 -5.22
CA ALA A 140 3.22 -9.55 -5.86
C ALA A 140 2.87 -10.96 -5.35
N ILE A 141 3.86 -11.88 -5.23
CA ILE A 141 3.66 -13.22 -4.69
C ILE A 141 3.14 -13.16 -3.25
N ARG A 142 3.75 -12.31 -2.42
CA ARG A 142 3.34 -12.15 -1.03
C ARG A 142 1.90 -11.62 -0.92
N ALA A 143 1.54 -10.63 -1.73
CA ALA A 143 0.18 -10.10 -1.79
C ALA A 143 -0.82 -11.18 -2.23
N LEU A 144 -0.55 -11.92 -3.31
CA LEU A 144 -1.39 -13.02 -3.81
C LEU A 144 -1.57 -14.14 -2.76
N ALA A 145 -0.51 -14.44 -2.00
CA ALA A 145 -0.57 -15.43 -0.92
C ALA A 145 -1.50 -15.01 0.23
N GLU A 146 -1.54 -13.70 0.56
CA GLU A 146 -2.45 -13.17 1.59
C GLU A 146 -3.90 -13.08 1.09
N ILE A 147 -4.10 -12.75 -0.19
CA ILE A 147 -5.43 -12.71 -0.83
C ILE A 147 -6.09 -14.11 -0.84
N LYS A 148 -5.26 -15.15 -0.97
CA LYS A 148 -5.71 -16.56 -1.07
C LYS A 148 -6.65 -16.84 -2.26
N ASP A 149 -6.44 -16.12 -3.36
CA ASP A 149 -7.20 -16.36 -4.59
C ASP A 149 -6.59 -17.52 -5.38
N HIS A 150 -7.35 -18.57 -5.58
CA HIS A 150 -6.89 -19.78 -6.28
C HIS A 150 -6.51 -19.54 -7.75
N ARG A 151 -6.90 -18.40 -8.34
CA ARG A 151 -6.44 -17.98 -9.67
C ARG A 151 -4.92 -17.78 -9.75
N ALA A 152 -4.27 -17.58 -8.60
CA ALA A 152 -2.81 -17.45 -8.53
C ALA A 152 -2.06 -18.80 -8.62
N ILE A 153 -2.72 -19.93 -8.35
CA ILE A 153 -2.09 -21.27 -8.29
C ILE A 153 -1.32 -21.61 -9.57
N PRO A 154 -1.88 -21.47 -10.79
CA PRO A 154 -1.13 -21.84 -12.01
C PRO A 154 0.18 -21.05 -12.17
N MET A 155 0.18 -19.75 -11.82
CA MET A 155 1.38 -18.92 -11.90
C MET A 155 2.42 -19.32 -10.85
N MET A 156 2.01 -19.60 -9.63
CA MET A 156 2.91 -20.08 -8.56
C MET A 156 3.54 -21.42 -8.94
N MET A 157 2.73 -22.37 -9.48
CA MET A 157 3.23 -23.67 -9.99
C MET A 157 4.23 -23.49 -11.13
N LYS A 158 3.94 -22.59 -12.08
CA LYS A 158 4.86 -22.25 -13.18
C LYS A 158 6.20 -21.73 -12.65
N SER A 159 6.18 -20.81 -11.69
CA SER A 159 7.40 -20.26 -11.07
C SER A 159 8.18 -21.32 -10.30
N LEU A 160 7.50 -22.18 -9.55
CA LEU A 160 8.13 -23.25 -8.76
C LEU A 160 8.82 -24.30 -9.64
N ASN A 161 8.22 -24.67 -10.78
CA ASN A 161 8.71 -25.73 -11.68
C ASN A 161 9.65 -25.23 -12.78
N ASN A 162 9.92 -23.92 -12.84
CA ASN A 162 10.83 -23.35 -13.83
C ASN A 162 12.27 -23.48 -13.33
N GLU A 163 13.05 -24.36 -13.95
CA GLU A 163 14.47 -24.59 -13.59
C GLU A 163 15.36 -23.34 -13.78
N ASN A 164 14.94 -22.40 -14.62
CA ASN A 164 15.65 -21.15 -14.88
C ASN A 164 15.20 -20.00 -13.94
N GLU A 165 14.22 -20.25 -13.06
CA GLU A 165 13.74 -19.25 -12.14
C GLU A 165 14.71 -19.07 -10.96
N SER A 166 14.78 -17.86 -10.40
CA SER A 166 15.62 -17.63 -9.23
C SER A 166 15.13 -18.43 -8.02
N ALA A 167 16.07 -18.96 -7.23
CA ALA A 167 15.74 -19.75 -6.04
C ALA A 167 14.86 -18.97 -5.05
N VAL A 168 14.99 -17.64 -5.00
CA VAL A 168 14.18 -16.80 -4.12
C VAL A 168 12.72 -16.74 -4.61
N ILE A 169 12.47 -16.65 -5.91
CA ILE A 169 11.10 -16.68 -6.44
C ILE A 169 10.48 -18.08 -6.26
N GLN A 170 11.25 -19.14 -6.50
CA GLN A 170 10.77 -20.51 -6.25
C GLN A 170 10.37 -20.70 -4.76
N TYR A 171 11.19 -20.20 -3.84
CA TYR A 171 10.89 -20.24 -2.40
C TYR A 171 9.57 -19.50 -2.08
N TRP A 172 9.39 -18.27 -2.56
CA TRP A 172 8.17 -17.52 -2.30
C TRP A 172 6.94 -18.12 -2.96
N ALA A 173 7.08 -18.67 -4.18
CA ALA A 173 6.00 -19.38 -4.87
C ALA A 173 5.57 -20.63 -4.08
N GLN A 174 6.53 -21.37 -3.51
CA GLN A 174 6.23 -22.50 -2.62
C GLN A 174 5.46 -22.05 -1.39
N GLN A 175 5.93 -21.02 -0.69
CA GLN A 175 5.24 -20.47 0.50
C GLN A 175 3.82 -19.98 0.17
N ALA A 176 3.63 -19.38 -1.01
CA ALA A 176 2.32 -18.96 -1.48
C ALA A 176 1.38 -20.15 -1.71
N LEU A 177 1.86 -21.23 -2.33
CA LEU A 177 1.08 -22.44 -2.55
C LEU A 177 0.65 -23.10 -1.23
N GLU A 178 1.54 -23.16 -0.23
CA GLU A 178 1.22 -23.65 1.11
C GLU A 178 0.09 -22.82 1.76
N LYS A 179 0.15 -21.49 1.67
CA LYS A 179 -0.90 -20.58 2.16
C LYS A 179 -2.23 -20.76 1.41
N LEU A 180 -2.17 -21.14 0.14
CA LEU A 180 -3.34 -21.48 -0.70
C LEU A 180 -3.92 -22.87 -0.39
N GLY A 181 -3.33 -23.60 0.57
CA GLY A 181 -3.82 -24.93 1.00
C GLY A 181 -3.29 -26.10 0.18
N LEU A 182 -2.24 -25.88 -0.63
CA LEU A 182 -1.59 -26.94 -1.38
C LEU A 182 -0.35 -27.43 -0.63
N ASP A 183 -0.50 -28.55 0.09
CA ASP A 183 0.62 -29.20 0.76
C ASP A 183 1.64 -29.74 -0.26
N MET A 184 2.92 -29.46 -0.03
CA MET A 184 4.06 -29.87 -0.87
C MET A 184 4.16 -31.38 -1.12
N VAL A 185 3.48 -32.20 -0.33
CA VAL A 185 3.42 -33.67 -0.52
C VAL A 185 2.79 -34.05 -1.86
N TYR A 186 1.96 -33.16 -2.43
CA TYR A 186 1.27 -33.39 -3.70
C TYR A 186 1.93 -32.70 -4.91
N ILE A 187 3.00 -31.91 -4.71
CA ILE A 187 3.56 -31.05 -5.76
C ILE A 187 4.89 -31.62 -6.31
N LYS A 188 5.55 -32.53 -5.61
CA LYS A 188 6.72 -33.27 -6.16
C LYS A 188 6.28 -34.57 -6.83
N PRO A 189 6.63 -34.76 -8.12
CA PRO A 189 6.45 -36.06 -8.79
C PRO A 189 7.29 -37.15 -8.15
#